data_0bdf94000c6d280f1bb76ab3c1dda2dc
#
_entry.id   0bdf94000c6d280f1bb76ab3c1dda2dc
#
_cell.length_a   1.000
_cell.length_b   1.000
_cell.length_c   1.000
_cell.angle_alpha   90.00
_cell.angle_beta   90.00
_cell.angle_gamma   90.00
#
_symmetry.space_group_name_H-M   'P 1'
#
loop_
_entity.id
_entity.type
_entity.pdbx_description
1 polymer ?
#
loop_
_entity_poly.entity_id
_entity_poly.type
_entity_poly.pdbx_seq_one_letter_code
_entity_poly.pdbx_strand_id
1 'polypeptide(L)'
;ISVAGASKILMDFLYHYKDYGLSVGTMICGWDKTGPQIYYVDNDGTRLKADEKRSYFSVGSGSSYAYGVLDQLYHYDMTGRSAAAD
;
A
#
# COMPACT_ATOMS: atom_id res chain seq x y z
N ILE A 1 14.58 -7.52 -8.41
CA ILE A 1 13.50 -6.60 -8.73
C ILE A 1 13.20 -5.71 -7.53
N SER A 2 12.99 -4.43 -7.76
CA SER A 2 12.65 -3.49 -6.69
C SER A 2 11.15 -3.52 -6.38
N VAL A 3 10.78 -3.00 -5.21
CA VAL A 3 9.36 -2.86 -4.83
C VAL A 3 8.65 -1.94 -5.82
N ALA A 4 9.28 -0.83 -6.19
CA ALA A 4 8.74 0.10 -7.18
C ALA A 4 8.53 -0.59 -8.54
N GLY A 5 9.51 -1.37 -8.98
CA GLY A 5 9.40 -2.11 -10.25
C GLY A 5 8.28 -3.14 -10.21
N ALA A 6 8.15 -3.86 -9.11
CA ALA A 6 7.07 -4.84 -8.94
C ALA A 6 5.70 -4.17 -8.97
N SER A 7 5.56 -3.00 -8.32
CA SER A 7 4.31 -2.26 -8.32
C SER A 7 3.92 -1.79 -9.71
N LYS A 8 4.89 -1.37 -10.50
CA LYS A 8 4.64 -0.92 -11.87
C LYS A 8 4.19 -2.09 -12.76
N ILE A 9 4.82 -3.25 -12.61
CA ILE A 9 4.44 -4.44 -13.37
C ILE A 9 3.00 -4.82 -13.05
N LEU A 10 2.64 -4.82 -11.78
CA LEU A 10 1.26 -5.13 -11.37
C LEU A 10 0.28 -4.09 -11.88
N MET A 11 0.64 -2.81 -11.82
CA MET A 11 -0.22 -1.74 -12.33
C MET A 11 -0.49 -1.91 -13.82
N ASP A 12 0.54 -2.20 -14.61
CA ASP A 12 0.38 -2.41 -16.04
C ASP A 12 -0.51 -3.61 -16.34
N PHE A 13 -0.37 -4.70 -15.56
CA PHE A 13 -1.21 -5.87 -15.68
C PHE A 13 -2.68 -5.55 -15.39
N LEU A 14 -2.94 -4.87 -14.29
CA LEU A 14 -4.30 -4.52 -13.89
C LEU A 14 -4.93 -3.54 -14.88
N TYR A 15 -4.17 -2.59 -15.38
CA TYR A 15 -4.65 -1.63 -16.36
C TYR A 15 -5.04 -2.33 -17.65
N HIS A 16 -4.24 -3.32 -18.08
CA HIS A 16 -4.52 -4.08 -19.29
C HIS A 16 -5.86 -4.82 -19.22
N TYR A 17 -6.24 -5.28 -18.03
CA TYR A 17 -7.46 -6.06 -17.83
C TYR A 17 -8.64 -5.26 -17.28
N LYS A 18 -8.53 -3.94 -17.17
CA LYS A 18 -9.60 -3.15 -16.56
C LYS A 18 -10.92 -3.23 -17.33
N ASP A 19 -10.86 -3.35 -18.66
CA ASP A 19 -12.05 -3.42 -19.49
C ASP A 19 -12.78 -4.75 -19.41
N TYR A 20 -12.20 -5.72 -18.72
CA TYR A 20 -12.82 -7.03 -18.49
C TYR A 20 -13.61 -7.08 -17.17
N GLY A 21 -13.85 -5.92 -16.57
CA GLY A 21 -14.61 -5.84 -15.32
C GLY A 21 -13.79 -6.15 -14.07
N LEU A 22 -12.47 -6.16 -14.17
CA LEU A 22 -11.59 -6.41 -13.03
C LEU A 22 -11.65 -5.22 -12.07
N SER A 23 -11.91 -5.51 -10.79
CA SER A 23 -11.96 -4.49 -9.74
C SER A 23 -11.12 -4.98 -8.56
N VAL A 24 -9.94 -4.38 -8.41
CA VAL A 24 -8.93 -4.86 -7.45
C VAL A 24 -8.16 -3.68 -6.87
N GLY A 25 -7.96 -3.71 -5.56
CA GLY A 25 -7.01 -2.83 -4.89
C GLY A 25 -5.99 -3.71 -4.18
N THR A 26 -4.71 -3.46 -4.43
CA THR A 26 -3.64 -4.32 -3.94
C THR A 26 -2.52 -3.48 -3.32
N MET A 27 -1.95 -3.97 -2.22
CA MET A 27 -0.75 -3.37 -1.66
C MET A 27 0.45 -4.25 -1.97
N ILE A 28 1.56 -3.61 -2.34
CA ILE A 28 2.84 -4.29 -2.53
C ILE A 28 3.79 -3.78 -1.47
N CYS A 29 4.23 -4.67 -0.60
CA CYS A 29 5.08 -4.35 0.52
C CYS A 29 6.39 -5.11 0.36
N GLY A 30 7.50 -4.45 0.63
CA GLY A 30 8.77 -5.13 0.50
C GLY A 30 9.93 -4.29 0.97
N TRP A 31 11.08 -4.91 0.86
CA TRP A 31 12.36 -4.32 1.24
C TRP A 31 13.32 -4.50 0.08
N ASP A 32 13.90 -3.41 -0.40
CA ASP A 32 14.90 -3.47 -1.45
C ASP A 32 16.09 -2.57 -1.08
N LYS A 33 16.95 -2.28 -2.07
CA LYS A 33 18.16 -1.48 -1.84
C LYS A 33 17.87 -0.08 -1.30
N THR A 34 16.68 0.44 -1.56
CA THR A 34 16.27 1.76 -1.06
C THR A 34 15.59 1.69 0.31
N GLY A 35 15.40 0.48 0.86
CA GLY A 35 14.80 0.25 2.16
C GLY A 35 13.38 -0.28 2.07
N PRO A 36 12.62 -0.23 3.18
CA PRO A 36 11.25 -0.72 3.18
C PRO A 36 10.34 0.21 2.39
N GLN A 37 9.44 -0.37 1.61
CA GLN A 37 8.50 0.39 0.78
C GLN A 37 7.14 -0.27 0.74
N ILE A 38 6.08 0.56 0.65
CA ILE A 38 4.71 0.12 0.45
C ILE A 38 4.13 0.90 -0.71
N TYR A 39 3.56 0.19 -1.67
CA TYR A 39 2.84 0.78 -2.79
C TYR A 39 1.41 0.27 -2.81
N TYR A 40 0.48 1.15 -3.16
CA TYR A 40 -0.91 0.81 -3.45
C TYR A 40 -1.14 0.91 -4.94
N VAL A 41 -1.77 -0.12 -5.51
CA VAL A 41 -2.04 -0.20 -6.95
C VAL A 41 -3.48 -0.66 -7.15
N ASP A 42 -4.21 -0.02 -8.07
CA ASP A 42 -5.56 -0.46 -8.39
C ASP A 42 -5.76 -0.61 -9.90
N ASN A 43 -6.96 -1.06 -10.27
CA ASN A 43 -7.29 -1.34 -11.67
C ASN A 43 -7.54 -0.08 -12.50
N ASP A 44 -7.62 1.09 -11.88
CA ASP A 44 -7.80 2.37 -12.57
C ASP A 44 -6.47 3.01 -12.98
N GLY A 45 -5.37 2.34 -12.69
CA GLY A 45 -4.04 2.85 -12.99
C GLY A 45 -3.47 3.73 -11.89
N THR A 46 -4.11 3.76 -10.74
CA THR A 46 -3.60 4.50 -9.59
C THR A 46 -2.45 3.72 -8.94
N ARG A 47 -1.36 4.42 -8.67
CA ARG A 47 -0.19 3.85 -8.00
C ARG A 47 0.34 4.88 -7.01
N LEU A 48 0.17 4.58 -5.72
CA LEU A 48 0.55 5.48 -4.64
C LEU A 48 1.65 4.85 -3.81
N LYS A 49 2.58 5.67 -3.35
CA LYS A 49 3.66 5.25 -2.48
C LYS A 49 3.46 5.82 -1.09
N ALA A 50 3.66 5.02 -0.05
CA ALA A 50 3.68 5.52 1.32
C ALA A 50 4.94 6.39 1.51
N ASP A 51 4.78 7.53 2.17
CA ASP A 51 5.87 8.46 2.41
C ASP A 51 5.96 8.84 3.89
N GLU A 52 6.81 9.80 4.21
CA GLU A 52 7.02 10.22 5.60
C GLU A 52 5.76 10.82 6.23
N LYS A 53 4.91 11.46 5.44
CA LYS A 53 3.65 12.02 5.92
C LYS A 53 2.62 10.95 6.19
N ARG A 54 2.57 9.95 5.31
CA ARG A 54 1.64 8.83 5.44
C ARG A 54 2.41 7.55 5.15
N SER A 55 2.91 6.94 6.21
CA SER A 55 3.75 5.74 6.11
C SER A 55 2.93 4.46 6.12
N TYR A 56 1.62 4.55 5.90
CA TYR A 56 0.73 3.39 5.94
C TYR A 56 -0.39 3.52 4.92
N PHE A 57 -0.93 2.39 4.52
CA PHE A 57 -2.13 2.28 3.70
C PHE A 57 -3.08 1.28 4.31
N SER A 58 -4.36 1.44 4.00
CA SER A 58 -5.38 0.47 4.34
C SER A 58 -6.27 0.24 3.12
N VAL A 59 -6.58 -1.01 2.81
CA VAL A 59 -7.31 -1.39 1.61
C VAL A 59 -8.44 -2.32 1.99
N GLY A 60 -9.59 -2.16 1.31
CA GLY A 60 -10.75 -3.01 1.51
C GLY A 60 -11.90 -2.31 2.20
N SER A 61 -12.97 -3.03 2.48
CA SER A 61 -14.21 -2.47 3.04
C SER A 61 -14.02 -1.85 4.42
N GLY A 62 -13.03 -2.34 5.19
CA GLY A 62 -12.73 -1.80 6.51
C GLY A 62 -11.67 -0.72 6.52
N SER A 63 -11.24 -0.24 5.36
CA SER A 63 -10.10 0.69 5.25
C SER A 63 -10.32 2.00 6.01
N SER A 64 -11.53 2.55 5.96
CA SER A 64 -11.84 3.79 6.67
C SER A 64 -11.70 3.65 8.18
N TYR A 65 -12.18 2.54 8.72
CA TYR A 65 -12.03 2.25 10.16
C TYR A 65 -10.55 2.10 10.53
N ALA A 66 -9.78 1.40 9.70
CA ALA A 66 -8.36 1.21 9.93
C ALA A 66 -7.61 2.53 9.90
N TYR A 67 -7.91 3.40 8.93
CA TYR A 67 -7.28 4.73 8.86
C TYR A 67 -7.62 5.56 10.09
N GLY A 68 -8.85 5.49 10.58
CA GLY A 68 -9.24 6.20 11.80
C GLY A 68 -8.39 5.82 13.00
N VAL A 69 -8.16 4.52 13.18
CA VAL A 69 -7.31 4.02 14.26
C VAL A 69 -5.85 4.37 14.04
N LEU A 70 -5.35 4.20 12.81
CA LEU A 70 -3.96 4.49 12.48
C LEU A 70 -3.64 5.98 12.64
N ASP A 71 -4.54 6.85 12.22
CA ASP A 71 -4.33 8.31 12.36
C ASP A 71 -4.24 8.72 13.83
N GLN A 72 -4.91 7.98 14.72
CA GLN A 72 -4.93 8.29 16.15
C GLN A 72 -3.75 7.67 16.89
N LEU A 73 -3.35 6.44 16.54
CA LEU A 73 -2.41 5.65 17.32
C LEU A 73 -1.03 5.51 16.69
N TYR A 74 -0.93 5.65 15.34
CA TYR A 74 0.33 5.45 14.64
C TYR A 74 1.28 6.62 14.90
N HIS A 75 2.55 6.30 15.09
CA HIS A 75 3.61 7.27 14.99
C HIS A 75 4.79 6.67 14.25
N TYR A 76 5.55 7.53 13.56
CA TYR A 76 6.72 7.09 12.80
C TYR A 76 7.73 6.45 13.74
N ASP A 77 8.36 5.40 13.24
CA ASP A 77 9.42 4.68 13.99
C ASP A 77 8.90 3.92 15.22
N MET A 78 7.64 3.50 15.21
CA MET A 78 7.11 2.60 16.22
C MET A 78 7.89 1.28 16.22
N THR A 79 8.08 0.68 17.39
CA THR A 79 8.64 -0.66 17.46
C THR A 79 7.63 -1.67 16.92
N GLY A 80 8.11 -2.78 16.38
CA GLY A 80 7.22 -3.82 15.86
C GLY A 80 6.23 -4.32 16.92
N ARG A 81 6.65 -4.39 18.17
CA ARG A 81 5.80 -4.83 19.25
C ARG A 81 4.67 -3.84 19.54
N SER A 82 4.99 -2.55 19.60
CA SER A 82 3.98 -1.51 19.78
C SER A 82 3.00 -1.48 18.61
N ALA A 83 3.50 -1.59 17.40
CA ALA A 83 2.65 -1.61 16.22
C ALA A 83 1.71 -2.81 16.24
N ALA A 84 2.16 -3.98 16.66
CA ALA A 84 1.34 -5.18 16.75
C ALA A 84 0.28 -5.08 17.84
N ALA A 85 0.56 -4.37 18.93
CA ALA A 85 -0.39 -4.18 20.03
C ALA A 85 -1.51 -3.21 19.68
N ASP A 86 -1.21 -2.24 18.82
CA ASP A 86 -2.16 -1.22 18.39
C ASP A 86 -2.92 -1.64 17.14
#